data_0c1a6d3415324403451508f5830e36f6
#
_entry.id   0c1a6d3415324403451508f5830e36f6
#
_cell.length_a   1.000
_cell.length_b   1.000
_cell.length_c   1.000
_cell.angle_alpha   90.00
_cell.angle_beta   90.00
_cell.angle_gamma   90.00
#
_symmetry.space_group_name_H-M   'P 1'
#
loop_
_entity.id
_entity.type
_entity.pdbx_description
1 polymer ?
#
loop_
_entity_poly.entity_id
_entity_poly.type
_entity_poly.pdbx_seq_one_letter_code
_entity_poly.pdbx_strand_id
1 'polypeptide(L)'
;MYRHILIPTDGSELAERAVTHGLSLAKFVGAKVTGIIVEERLGGWLYTEQIKEHTAGVLDRVANAAKQAGVPCDTIHVLDVQPYEAIIATATDRGCDLIVMASHGRSGLSAVVLGSVTNKVLTYTKVPVLVVP
;
A
#
# COMPACT_ATOMS: atom_id res chain seq x y z
N MET A 1 0.52 13.24 15.79
CA MET A 1 0.42 13.91 14.50
C MET A 1 -0.36 13.07 13.49
N TYR A 2 0.20 11.99 12.94
CA TYR A 2 -0.58 11.10 12.09
C TYR A 2 -1.35 10.10 12.93
N ARG A 3 -2.59 9.82 12.54
CA ARG A 3 -3.48 8.91 13.27
C ARG A 3 -3.80 7.63 12.52
N HIS A 4 -3.79 7.69 11.19
CA HIS A 4 -4.16 6.56 10.37
C HIS A 4 -3.33 6.57 9.08
N ILE A 5 -2.47 5.59 8.94
CA ILE A 5 -1.54 5.49 7.81
C ILE A 5 -2.02 4.41 6.84
N LEU A 6 -2.12 4.76 5.56
CA LEU A 6 -2.41 3.79 4.50
C LEU A 6 -1.09 3.33 3.88
N ILE A 7 -0.90 2.02 3.77
CA ILE A 7 0.32 1.46 3.19
C ILE A 7 -0.05 0.56 2.02
N PRO A 8 0.04 1.06 0.78
CA PRO A 8 -0.11 0.21 -0.40
C PRO A 8 1.05 -0.75 -0.55
N THR A 9 0.76 -1.97 -0.94
CA THR A 9 1.78 -2.99 -1.20
C THR A 9 1.36 -3.88 -2.36
N ASP A 10 2.33 -4.35 -3.12
CA ASP A 10 2.14 -5.38 -4.15
C ASP A 10 2.91 -6.65 -3.83
N GLY A 11 3.48 -6.74 -2.63
CA GLY A 11 4.27 -7.88 -2.19
C GLY A 11 5.71 -7.88 -2.68
N SER A 12 6.12 -6.88 -3.46
CA SER A 12 7.50 -6.77 -3.91
C SER A 12 8.43 -6.44 -2.75
N GLU A 13 9.72 -6.65 -2.95
CA GLU A 13 10.73 -6.34 -1.94
C GLU A 13 10.72 -4.86 -1.54
N LEU A 14 10.59 -3.96 -2.51
CA LEU A 14 10.50 -2.54 -2.24
C LEU A 14 9.24 -2.18 -1.46
N ALA A 15 8.11 -2.79 -1.80
CA ALA A 15 6.86 -2.57 -1.07
C ALA A 15 6.98 -3.07 0.37
N GLU A 16 7.65 -4.19 0.59
CA GLU A 16 7.86 -4.71 1.95
C GLU A 16 8.73 -3.78 2.79
N ARG A 17 9.71 -3.12 2.17
CA ARG A 17 10.50 -2.08 2.85
C ARG A 17 9.62 -0.90 3.26
N ALA A 18 8.70 -0.50 2.40
CA ALA A 18 7.75 0.56 2.73
C ALA A 18 6.82 0.15 3.87
N VAL A 19 6.37 -1.11 3.88
CA VAL A 19 5.57 -1.65 4.99
C VAL A 19 6.33 -1.56 6.30
N THR A 20 7.57 -2.02 6.32
CA THR A 20 8.41 -1.97 7.52
C THR A 20 8.60 -0.55 8.01
N HIS A 21 8.90 0.35 7.09
CA HIS A 21 9.11 1.77 7.40
C HIS A 21 7.82 2.41 7.95
N GLY A 22 6.70 2.14 7.29
CA GLY A 22 5.40 2.67 7.70
C GLY A 22 4.95 2.16 9.07
N LEU A 23 5.20 0.88 9.35
CA LEU A 23 4.87 0.31 10.66
C LEU A 23 5.73 0.91 11.77
N SER A 24 7.02 1.14 11.51
CA SER A 24 7.91 1.80 12.47
C SER A 24 7.44 3.21 12.77
N LEU A 25 7.05 3.96 11.73
CA LEU A 25 6.51 5.30 11.91
C LEU A 25 5.19 5.27 12.69
N ALA A 26 4.29 4.36 12.34
CA ALA A 26 3.01 4.21 13.04
C ALA A 26 3.21 3.92 14.51
N LYS A 27 4.15 3.03 14.84
CA LYS A 27 4.49 2.73 16.22
C LYS A 27 4.97 3.97 16.96
N PHE A 28 5.84 4.74 16.32
CA PHE A 28 6.43 5.93 16.92
C PHE A 28 5.38 7.02 17.20
N VAL A 29 4.47 7.25 16.26
CA VAL A 29 3.48 8.34 16.39
C VAL A 29 2.15 7.90 17.02
N GLY A 30 1.98 6.60 17.29
CA GLY A 30 0.74 6.07 17.86
C GLY A 30 -0.39 5.97 16.86
N ALA A 31 -0.09 5.74 15.58
CA ALA A 31 -1.09 5.60 14.52
C ALA A 31 -1.53 4.16 14.33
N LYS A 32 -2.72 3.98 13.78
CA LYS A 32 -3.14 2.69 13.22
C LYS A 32 -2.79 2.64 11.73
N VAL A 33 -2.79 1.45 11.17
CA VAL A 33 -2.40 1.21 9.77
C VAL A 33 -3.49 0.46 9.04
N THR A 34 -3.72 0.81 7.78
CA THR A 34 -4.45 0.00 6.83
C THR A 34 -3.49 -0.39 5.71
N GLY A 35 -3.26 -1.69 5.55
CA GLY A 35 -2.52 -2.23 4.41
C GLY A 35 -3.48 -2.47 3.26
N ILE A 36 -3.11 -2.03 2.06
CA ILE A 36 -3.94 -2.22 0.88
C ILE A 36 -3.15 -2.85 -0.25
N ILE A 37 -3.73 -3.88 -0.86
CA ILE A 37 -3.26 -4.38 -2.14
C ILE A 37 -4.32 -4.12 -3.19
N VAL A 38 -3.92 -3.51 -4.31
CA VAL A 38 -4.80 -3.25 -5.44
C VAL A 38 -4.36 -4.15 -6.57
N GLU A 39 -5.24 -5.07 -6.98
CA GLU A 39 -5.02 -5.87 -8.17
C GLU A 39 -5.59 -5.11 -9.35
N GLU A 40 -4.77 -4.93 -10.39
CA GLU A 40 -5.18 -4.22 -11.58
C GLU A 40 -6.16 -5.07 -12.38
N ARG A 41 -7.32 -4.50 -12.67
CA ARG A 41 -8.38 -5.18 -13.39
C ARG A 41 -8.29 -4.81 -14.87
N LEU A 42 -7.67 -5.69 -15.66
CA LEU A 42 -7.58 -5.51 -17.11
C LEU A 42 -8.71 -6.27 -17.80
N GLY A 43 -9.13 -5.78 -18.95
CA GLY A 43 -10.18 -6.45 -19.73
C GLY A 43 -9.78 -7.89 -20.06
N GLY A 44 -10.69 -8.85 -19.82
CA GLY A 44 -10.42 -10.27 -20.02
C GLY A 44 -9.53 -10.92 -18.96
N TRP A 45 -9.10 -10.18 -17.96
CA TRP A 45 -8.29 -10.71 -16.87
C TRP A 45 -9.14 -11.52 -15.90
N LEU A 46 -8.65 -12.68 -15.48
CA LEU A 46 -9.33 -13.57 -14.56
C LEU A 46 -8.64 -13.56 -13.20
N TYR A 47 -9.43 -13.39 -12.14
CA TYR A 47 -8.95 -13.46 -10.78
C TYR A 47 -8.91 -14.92 -10.32
N THR A 48 -7.76 -15.57 -10.57
CA THR A 48 -7.56 -16.98 -10.30
C THR A 48 -7.35 -17.26 -8.82
N GLU A 49 -7.48 -18.56 -8.42
CA GLU A 49 -7.17 -18.97 -7.05
C GLU A 49 -5.72 -18.69 -6.68
N GLN A 50 -4.79 -18.82 -7.64
CA GLN A 50 -3.37 -18.52 -7.40
C GLN A 50 -3.16 -17.05 -7.06
N ILE A 51 -3.87 -16.16 -7.74
CA ILE A 51 -3.81 -14.72 -7.45
C ILE A 51 -4.40 -14.42 -6.08
N LYS A 52 -5.53 -15.06 -5.73
CA LYS A 52 -6.13 -14.94 -4.41
C LYS A 52 -5.17 -15.37 -3.31
N GLU A 53 -4.51 -16.50 -3.49
CA GLU A 53 -3.56 -17.02 -2.51
C GLU A 53 -2.36 -16.08 -2.36
N HIS A 54 -1.84 -15.57 -3.46
CA HIS A 54 -0.75 -14.59 -3.44
C HIS A 54 -1.16 -13.34 -2.68
N THR A 55 -2.32 -12.79 -3.01
CA THR A 55 -2.85 -11.58 -2.36
C THR A 55 -3.06 -11.80 -0.87
N ALA A 56 -3.69 -12.90 -0.50
CA ALA A 56 -3.91 -13.23 0.91
C ALA A 56 -2.59 -13.37 1.65
N GLY A 57 -1.60 -14.01 1.04
CA GLY A 57 -0.27 -14.15 1.64
C GLY A 57 0.43 -12.81 1.88
N VAL A 58 0.33 -11.90 0.92
CA VAL A 58 0.89 -10.55 1.07
C VAL A 58 0.23 -9.82 2.23
N LEU A 59 -1.09 -9.83 2.29
CA LEU A 59 -1.83 -9.13 3.35
C LEU A 59 -1.59 -9.78 4.71
N ASP A 60 -1.47 -11.10 4.78
CA ASP A 60 -1.15 -11.80 6.03
C ASP A 60 0.23 -11.39 6.55
N ARG A 61 1.21 -11.20 5.67
CA ARG A 61 2.54 -10.73 6.09
C ARG A 61 2.46 -9.32 6.68
N VAL A 62 1.66 -8.44 6.09
CA VAL A 62 1.45 -7.09 6.63
C VAL A 62 0.80 -7.16 8.02
N ALA A 63 -0.27 -7.94 8.14
CA ALA A 63 -1.00 -8.08 9.41
C ALA A 63 -0.09 -8.67 10.50
N ASN A 64 0.71 -9.68 10.18
CA ASN A 64 1.63 -10.30 11.12
C ASN A 64 2.75 -9.34 11.55
N ALA A 65 3.31 -8.60 10.61
CA ALA A 65 4.34 -7.60 10.90
C ALA A 65 3.80 -6.51 11.83
N ALA A 66 2.57 -6.05 11.58
CA ALA A 66 1.91 -5.06 12.43
C ALA A 66 1.68 -5.59 13.84
N LYS A 67 1.22 -6.84 13.93
CA LYS A 67 0.99 -7.49 15.22
C LYS A 67 2.28 -7.59 16.03
N GLN A 68 3.37 -8.00 15.39
CA GLN A 68 4.68 -8.09 16.06
C GLN A 68 5.19 -6.71 16.50
N ALA A 69 4.89 -5.67 15.74
CA ALA A 69 5.26 -4.30 16.09
C ALA A 69 4.33 -3.68 17.13
N GLY A 70 3.20 -4.31 17.43
CA GLY A 70 2.21 -3.74 18.35
C GLY A 70 1.42 -2.59 17.74
N VAL A 71 1.22 -2.61 16.42
CA VAL A 71 0.49 -1.56 15.69
C VAL A 71 -0.89 -2.09 15.30
N PRO A 72 -1.97 -1.39 15.66
CA PRO A 72 -3.30 -1.76 15.19
C PRO A 72 -3.36 -1.69 13.66
N CYS A 73 -3.80 -2.76 13.03
CA CYS A 73 -3.76 -2.85 11.57
C CYS A 73 -4.95 -3.63 11.04
N ASP A 74 -5.55 -3.12 9.98
CA ASP A 74 -6.44 -3.89 9.14
C ASP A 74 -5.89 -3.93 7.72
N THR A 75 -6.43 -4.82 6.90
CA THR A 75 -5.99 -5.00 5.53
C THR A 75 -7.18 -5.02 4.60
N ILE A 76 -6.98 -4.55 3.37
CA ILE A 76 -8.04 -4.51 2.37
C ILE A 76 -7.47 -4.89 1.01
N HIS A 77 -8.25 -5.64 0.25
CA HIS A 77 -7.94 -6.01 -1.13
C HIS A 77 -8.97 -5.34 -2.05
N VAL A 78 -8.49 -4.65 -3.08
CA VAL A 78 -9.34 -3.95 -4.04
C VAL A 78 -8.97 -4.38 -5.46
N LEU A 79 -9.99 -4.64 -6.27
CA LEU A 79 -9.85 -4.83 -7.70
C LEU A 79 -10.23 -3.51 -8.38
N ASP A 80 -9.31 -2.93 -9.15
CA ASP A 80 -9.58 -1.67 -9.85
C ASP A 80 -8.81 -1.62 -11.15
N VAL A 81 -9.37 -0.89 -12.11
CA VAL A 81 -8.70 -0.61 -13.39
C VAL A 81 -7.55 0.37 -13.20
N GLN A 82 -7.70 1.29 -12.24
CA GLN A 82 -6.72 2.33 -11.95
C GLN A 82 -6.26 2.22 -10.50
N PRO A 83 -5.14 1.53 -10.23
CA PRO A 83 -4.67 1.34 -8.86
C PRO A 83 -4.51 2.62 -8.05
N TYR A 84 -4.02 3.71 -8.66
CA TYR A 84 -3.85 4.96 -7.93
C TYR A 84 -5.17 5.54 -7.43
N GLU A 85 -6.24 5.39 -8.21
CA GLU A 85 -7.57 5.88 -7.81
C GLU A 85 -8.09 5.10 -6.58
N ALA A 86 -7.90 3.79 -6.58
CA ALA A 86 -8.29 2.95 -5.44
C ALA A 86 -7.52 3.33 -4.18
N ILE A 87 -6.23 3.61 -4.29
CA ILE A 87 -5.40 4.04 -3.16
C ILE A 87 -5.93 5.36 -2.60
N ILE A 88 -6.14 6.35 -3.45
CA ILE A 88 -6.60 7.68 -3.04
C ILE A 88 -7.99 7.60 -2.43
N ALA A 89 -8.91 6.87 -3.07
CA ALA A 89 -10.28 6.71 -2.57
C ALA A 89 -10.30 6.02 -1.21
N THR A 90 -9.49 4.99 -1.02
CA THR A 90 -9.39 4.29 0.26
C THR A 90 -8.85 5.20 1.36
N ALA A 91 -7.83 5.99 1.04
CA ALA A 91 -7.29 6.95 2.00
C ALA A 91 -8.36 7.94 2.46
N THR A 92 -9.12 8.48 1.51
CA THR A 92 -10.19 9.43 1.81
C THR A 92 -11.33 8.78 2.60
N ASP A 93 -11.81 7.63 2.13
CA ASP A 93 -12.96 6.95 2.73
C ASP A 93 -12.69 6.47 4.15
N ARG A 94 -11.46 6.08 4.43
CA ARG A 94 -11.07 5.59 5.76
C ARG A 94 -10.48 6.66 6.66
N GLY A 95 -10.37 7.89 6.18
CA GLY A 95 -9.82 8.99 6.96
C GLY A 95 -8.33 8.86 7.23
N CYS A 96 -7.59 8.26 6.31
CA CYS A 96 -6.14 8.18 6.43
C CYS A 96 -5.52 9.56 6.21
N ASP A 97 -4.56 9.92 7.05
CA ASP A 97 -3.90 11.22 7.00
C ASP A 97 -2.44 11.15 6.53
N LEU A 98 -1.99 9.97 6.17
CA LEU A 98 -0.67 9.76 5.55
C LEU A 98 -0.73 8.50 4.70
N ILE A 99 -0.08 8.55 3.54
CA ILE A 99 0.17 7.36 2.72
C ILE A 99 1.67 7.11 2.74
N VAL A 100 2.09 5.88 3.06
CA VAL A 100 3.49 5.46 2.99
C VAL A 100 3.59 4.40 1.92
N MET A 101 4.38 4.64 0.89
CA MET A 101 4.46 3.71 -0.23
C MET A 101 5.86 3.67 -0.84
N ALA A 102 6.16 2.59 -1.54
CA ALA A 102 7.43 2.43 -2.21
C ALA A 102 7.53 3.34 -3.43
N SER A 103 8.76 3.68 -3.78
CA SER A 103 9.03 4.48 -4.99
C SER A 103 8.68 3.73 -6.28
N HIS A 104 8.78 2.40 -6.28
CA HIS A 104 8.46 1.52 -7.41
C HIS A 104 7.77 0.27 -6.91
N GLY A 105 6.97 -0.33 -7.79
CA GLY A 105 6.35 -1.62 -7.53
C GLY A 105 7.11 -2.76 -8.18
N ARG A 106 6.39 -3.84 -8.45
CA ARG A 106 6.92 -5.09 -9.00
C ARG A 106 7.62 -4.92 -10.36
N SER A 107 7.14 -3.99 -11.18
CA SER A 107 7.69 -3.74 -12.52
C SER A 107 8.65 -2.56 -12.56
N GLY A 108 9.16 -2.14 -11.41
CA GLY A 108 10.03 -0.96 -11.32
C GLY A 108 11.29 -1.09 -12.16
N LEU A 109 11.56 -0.04 -12.94
CA LEU A 109 12.77 0.08 -13.76
C LEU A 109 13.75 0.99 -13.03
N SER A 110 15.00 0.54 -12.91
CA SER A 110 16.03 1.30 -12.18
C SER A 110 16.30 2.67 -12.79
N ALA A 111 16.01 2.85 -14.08
CA ALA A 111 16.19 4.13 -14.77
C ALA A 111 15.07 5.13 -14.50
N VAL A 112 13.98 4.71 -13.87
CA VAL A 112 12.82 5.56 -13.60
C VAL A 112 12.90 6.05 -12.16
N VAL A 113 12.74 7.35 -11.94
CA VAL A 113 12.84 7.96 -10.60
C VAL A 113 11.67 7.48 -9.72
N LEU A 114 10.46 7.46 -10.28
CA LEU A 114 9.26 6.99 -9.58
C LEU A 114 8.47 6.05 -10.46
N GLY A 115 7.86 5.04 -9.84
CA GLY A 115 6.92 4.17 -10.54
C GLY A 115 5.66 4.91 -10.95
N SER A 116 4.92 4.35 -11.92
CA SER A 116 3.74 5.01 -12.48
C SER A 116 2.64 5.22 -11.44
N VAL A 117 2.39 4.23 -10.57
CA VAL A 117 1.36 4.34 -9.54
C VAL A 117 1.75 5.40 -8.51
N THR A 118 2.99 5.37 -8.04
CA THR A 118 3.49 6.34 -7.06
C THR A 118 3.41 7.76 -7.62
N ASN A 119 3.82 7.95 -8.87
CA ASN A 119 3.75 9.25 -9.53
C ASN A 119 2.32 9.77 -9.61
N LYS A 120 1.36 8.92 -9.96
CA LYS A 120 -0.05 9.32 -10.05
C LYS A 120 -0.65 9.60 -8.67
N VAL A 121 -0.30 8.81 -7.66
CA VAL A 121 -0.75 9.10 -6.29
C VAL A 121 -0.26 10.48 -5.86
N LEU A 122 1.03 10.78 -6.06
CA LEU A 122 1.59 12.10 -5.72
C LEU A 122 0.89 13.23 -6.48
N THR A 123 0.56 13.00 -7.74
CA THR A 123 -0.07 14.03 -8.57
C THR A 123 -1.49 14.38 -8.11
N TYR A 124 -2.26 13.37 -7.72
CA TYR A 124 -3.71 13.55 -7.52
C TYR A 124 -4.17 13.51 -6.08
N THR A 125 -3.32 13.07 -5.14
CA THR A 125 -3.73 12.98 -3.74
C THR A 125 -3.73 14.34 -3.05
N LYS A 126 -4.60 14.47 -2.05
CA LYS A 126 -4.57 15.59 -1.09
C LYS A 126 -4.02 15.15 0.26
N VAL A 127 -3.74 13.87 0.41
CA VAL A 127 -3.16 13.31 1.62
C VAL A 127 -1.63 13.32 1.48
N PRO A 128 -0.88 13.72 2.51
CA PRO A 128 0.59 13.63 2.46
C PRO A 128 1.06 12.22 2.13
N VAL A 129 2.15 12.14 1.39
CA VAL A 129 2.74 10.87 0.98
C VAL A 129 4.21 10.83 1.38
N LEU A 130 4.59 9.76 2.07
CA LEU A 130 5.98 9.45 2.33
C LEU A 130 6.40 8.34 1.37
N VAL A 131 7.35 8.65 0.50
CA VAL A 131 7.87 7.70 -0.49
C VAL A 131 9.15 7.07 0.05
N VAL A 132 9.17 5.74 0.09
CA VAL A 132 10.32 4.96 0.59
C VAL A 132 11.09 4.41 -0.63
N PRO A 133 12.34 4.81 -0.85
CA PRO A 133 13.13 4.36 -1.98
C PRO A 133 13.59 2.91 -1.84
#